data_92538e5b762bebb515b16df8586f8612
#
_entry.id   92538e5b762bebb515b16df8586f8612
#
_cell.length_a   1.000
_cell.length_b   1.000
_cell.length_c   1.000
_cell.angle_alpha   90.00
_cell.angle_beta   90.00
_cell.angle_gamma   90.00
#
_symmetry.space_group_name_H-M   'P 1'
#
loop_
_entity.id
_entity.type
_entity.pdbx_description
1 polymer ?
#
loop_
_entity_poly.entity_id
_entity_poly.type
_entity_poly.pdbx_seq_one_letter_code
_entity_poly.pdbx_strand_id
1 'polypeptide(L)'
;MTLYALIDNEQQFHIRKGDYKPELGPEGTDLVTLHPGTRMAAFVNDCGFSLPDRCPRNTLGALVAIRLGAVFRPLAGPVVFTGWNSAGCGSEIRDLTPSDIQTLTGLHRDFTAALAGTYTGAAWWADTVRRDADALRAAAAPTLTVLGGI
;
A
#
# COMPACT_ATOMS: atom_id res chain seq x y z
N MET A 1 -2.51 0.26 -21.31
CA MET A 1 -1.56 0.87 -20.36
C MET A 1 -2.32 1.54 -19.24
N THR A 2 -1.90 1.31 -18.04
CA THR A 2 -2.63 1.74 -16.84
C THR A 2 -1.91 2.88 -16.15
N LEU A 3 -2.65 3.88 -15.69
CA LEU A 3 -2.14 4.92 -14.80
C LEU A 3 -2.23 4.39 -13.37
N TYR A 4 -1.10 4.25 -12.71
CA TYR A 4 -1.00 3.65 -11.39
C TYR A 4 -0.06 4.45 -10.48
N ALA A 5 -0.16 4.20 -9.17
CA ALA A 5 0.76 4.73 -8.19
C ALA A 5 1.64 3.61 -7.64
N LEU A 6 2.87 3.96 -7.30
CA LEU A 6 3.86 3.04 -6.76
C LEU A 6 4.46 3.63 -5.49
N ILE A 7 4.50 2.86 -4.42
CA ILE A 7 5.37 3.13 -3.28
C ILE A 7 6.50 2.11 -3.36
N ASP A 8 7.70 2.58 -3.66
CA ASP A 8 8.84 1.73 -3.97
C ASP A 8 9.55 1.20 -2.72
N ASN A 9 10.64 0.45 -2.91
CA ASN A 9 11.42 -0.12 -1.82
C ASN A 9 12.06 0.92 -0.90
N GLU A 10 12.26 2.14 -1.40
CA GLU A 10 12.77 3.26 -0.60
C GLU A 10 11.64 4.08 0.01
N GLN A 11 10.41 3.60 -0.03
CA GLN A 11 9.23 4.28 0.51
C GLN A 11 8.86 5.56 -0.25
N GLN A 12 9.34 5.72 -1.48
CA GLN A 12 9.04 6.89 -2.32
C GLN A 12 7.77 6.65 -3.14
N PHE A 13 7.02 7.71 -3.34
CA PHE A 13 5.75 7.69 -4.07
C PHE A 13 5.95 8.15 -5.51
N HIS A 14 5.41 7.38 -6.46
CA HIS A 14 5.49 7.66 -7.89
C HIS A 14 4.14 7.48 -8.56
N ILE A 15 3.86 8.32 -9.54
CA ILE A 15 2.74 8.12 -10.47
C ILE A 15 3.33 7.72 -11.81
N ARG A 16 2.89 6.59 -12.35
CA ARG A 16 3.41 6.02 -13.59
C ARG A 16 2.29 5.56 -14.51
N LYS A 17 2.60 5.47 -15.78
CA LYS A 17 1.68 4.93 -16.79
C LYS A 17 2.36 3.79 -17.54
N GLY A 18 1.72 2.66 -17.60
CA GLY A 18 2.27 1.49 -18.28
C GLY A 18 1.76 0.20 -17.70
N ASP A 19 2.55 -0.86 -17.86
CA ASP A 19 2.32 -2.14 -17.21
C ASP A 19 2.96 -2.10 -15.81
N TYR A 20 2.13 -2.27 -14.77
CA TYR A 20 2.61 -2.23 -13.40
C TYR A 20 3.27 -3.54 -12.94
N LYS A 21 3.04 -4.64 -13.63
CA LYS A 21 3.52 -5.96 -13.20
C LYS A 21 5.04 -6.06 -13.07
N PRO A 22 5.84 -5.48 -13.99
CA PRO A 22 7.29 -5.49 -13.83
C PRO A 22 7.80 -4.78 -12.56
N GLU A 23 7.06 -3.82 -12.05
CA GLU A 23 7.41 -3.14 -10.79
C GLU A 23 7.44 -4.12 -9.61
N LEU A 24 6.60 -5.15 -9.67
CA LEU A 24 6.44 -6.11 -8.58
C LEU A 24 7.38 -7.31 -8.69
N GLY A 25 7.96 -7.55 -9.87
CA GLY A 25 8.89 -8.66 -10.09
C GLY A 25 8.26 -9.86 -10.77
N PRO A 26 9.10 -10.87 -11.13
CA PRO A 26 8.66 -12.00 -11.96
C PRO A 26 7.88 -13.08 -11.21
N GLU A 27 7.82 -13.04 -9.89
CA GLU A 27 7.22 -14.11 -9.07
C GLU A 27 5.69 -14.13 -9.13
N GLY A 28 5.08 -13.11 -9.71
CA GLY A 28 3.64 -12.96 -9.73
C GLY A 28 3.16 -11.88 -8.76
N THR A 29 1.87 -11.63 -8.79
CA THR A 29 1.27 -10.54 -8.01
C THR A 29 0.19 -11.08 -7.07
N ASP A 30 0.13 -10.52 -5.87
CA ASP A 30 -0.92 -10.79 -4.90
C ASP A 30 -1.78 -9.53 -4.75
N LEU A 31 -3.10 -9.73 -4.78
CA LEU A 31 -4.07 -8.66 -4.61
C LEU A 31 -4.25 -8.36 -3.12
N VAL A 32 -4.08 -7.10 -2.77
CA VAL A 32 -4.43 -6.59 -1.45
C VAL A 32 -5.78 -5.89 -1.58
N THR A 33 -6.82 -6.52 -1.08
CA THR A 33 -8.19 -6.01 -1.20
C THR A 33 -8.37 -4.77 -0.34
N LEU A 34 -8.85 -3.70 -0.96
CA LEU A 34 -9.21 -2.45 -0.30
C LEU A 34 -10.73 -2.36 -0.12
N HIS A 35 -11.18 -1.38 0.63
CA HIS A 35 -12.62 -1.16 0.78
C HIS A 35 -13.26 -0.89 -0.59
N PRO A 36 -14.38 -1.55 -0.92
CA PRO A 36 -15.00 -1.39 -2.24
C PRO A 36 -15.34 0.04 -2.62
N GLY A 37 -15.70 0.86 -1.64
CA GLY A 37 -16.04 2.28 -1.88
C GLY A 37 -14.87 3.12 -2.39
N THR A 38 -13.62 2.67 -2.21
CA THR A 38 -12.46 3.38 -2.74
C THR A 38 -12.35 3.27 -4.25
N ARG A 39 -12.90 2.21 -4.83
CA ARG A 39 -12.72 1.84 -6.24
C ARG A 39 -11.26 1.74 -6.64
N MET A 40 -10.42 1.31 -5.72
CA MET A 40 -9.00 1.09 -5.92
C MET A 40 -8.62 -0.31 -5.50
N ALA A 41 -7.51 -0.80 -6.01
CA ALA A 41 -6.88 -2.05 -5.62
C ALA A 41 -5.40 -1.82 -5.36
N ALA A 42 -4.80 -2.68 -4.54
CA ALA A 42 -3.36 -2.69 -4.34
C ALA A 42 -2.80 -4.05 -4.71
N PHE A 43 -1.56 -4.06 -5.18
CA PHE A 43 -0.86 -5.27 -5.59
C PHE A 43 0.55 -5.27 -5.03
N VAL A 44 1.01 -6.44 -4.63
CA VAL A 44 2.36 -6.70 -4.13
C VAL A 44 2.95 -7.93 -4.81
N ASN A 45 4.25 -8.14 -4.64
CA ASN A 45 4.88 -9.39 -5.08
C ASN A 45 4.33 -10.56 -4.27
N ASP A 46 3.90 -11.61 -4.96
CA ASP A 46 3.30 -12.80 -4.34
C ASP A 46 4.24 -13.51 -3.35
N CYS A 47 5.54 -13.41 -3.57
CA CYS A 47 6.58 -14.04 -2.75
C CYS A 47 7.39 -13.03 -1.94
N GLY A 48 6.92 -11.79 -1.75
CA GLY A 48 7.73 -10.70 -1.20
C GLY A 48 8.42 -11.01 0.11
N PHE A 49 7.73 -11.69 1.05
CA PHE A 49 8.32 -12.05 2.35
C PHE A 49 9.40 -13.12 2.25
N SER A 50 9.45 -13.88 1.16
CA SER A 50 10.49 -14.86 0.90
C SER A 50 11.70 -14.28 0.20
N LEU A 51 11.69 -12.99 -0.12
CA LEU A 51 12.70 -12.30 -0.91
C LEU A 51 13.20 -11.04 -0.18
N PRO A 52 13.75 -11.16 1.04
CA PRO A 52 14.03 -9.97 1.87
C PRO A 52 15.03 -9.00 1.23
N ASP A 53 15.94 -9.47 0.39
CA ASP A 53 16.93 -8.62 -0.27
C ASP A 53 16.31 -7.76 -1.38
N ARG A 54 15.30 -8.30 -2.10
CA ARG A 54 14.62 -7.58 -3.17
C ARG A 54 13.33 -6.91 -2.74
N CYS A 55 12.71 -7.44 -1.69
CA CYS A 55 11.42 -6.99 -1.19
C CYS A 55 11.53 -6.64 0.29
N PRO A 56 12.18 -5.53 0.63
CA PRO A 56 12.20 -5.07 2.02
C PRO A 56 10.80 -4.70 2.47
N ARG A 57 10.62 -4.63 3.77
CA ARG A 57 9.33 -4.26 4.34
C ARG A 57 8.91 -2.86 3.89
N ASN A 58 7.66 -2.72 3.46
CA ASN A 58 7.12 -1.47 2.95
C ASN A 58 6.06 -0.93 3.91
N THR A 59 6.52 -0.21 4.93
CA THR A 59 5.65 0.32 5.97
C THR A 59 4.68 1.37 5.43
N LEU A 60 5.14 2.29 4.60
CA LEU A 60 4.27 3.32 4.04
C LEU A 60 3.21 2.72 3.11
N GLY A 61 3.61 1.76 2.27
CA GLY A 61 2.64 1.06 1.42
C GLY A 61 1.57 0.34 2.22
N ALA A 62 1.97 -0.32 3.31
CA ALA A 62 1.04 -1.01 4.20
C ALA A 62 0.09 -0.02 4.90
N LEU A 63 0.61 1.10 5.41
CA LEU A 63 -0.21 2.11 6.09
C LEU A 63 -1.25 2.72 5.14
N VAL A 64 -0.85 3.05 3.92
CA VAL A 64 -1.76 3.58 2.93
C VAL A 64 -2.85 2.57 2.60
N ALA A 65 -2.48 1.31 2.35
CA ALA A 65 -3.43 0.26 2.04
C ALA A 65 -4.43 0.05 3.19
N ILE A 66 -3.96 0.01 4.44
CA ILE A 66 -4.82 -0.17 5.61
C ILE A 66 -5.78 1.01 5.76
N ARG A 67 -5.31 2.24 5.58
CA ARG A 67 -6.19 3.40 5.63
C ARG A 67 -7.27 3.34 4.56
N LEU A 68 -6.99 2.69 3.43
CA LEU A 68 -7.96 2.45 2.37
C LEU A 68 -8.81 1.18 2.58
N GLY A 69 -8.70 0.54 3.73
CA GLY A 69 -9.56 -0.56 4.13
C GLY A 69 -8.96 -1.95 4.01
N ALA A 70 -7.68 -2.08 3.73
CA ALA A 70 -7.03 -3.38 3.69
C ALA A 70 -7.00 -4.04 5.07
N VAL A 71 -6.95 -5.36 5.08
CA VAL A 71 -6.74 -6.13 6.31
C VAL A 71 -5.38 -5.74 6.89
N PHE A 72 -5.36 -5.57 8.21
CA PHE A 72 -4.16 -5.23 8.95
C PHE A 72 -3.09 -6.32 8.75
N ARG A 73 -2.05 -6.00 8.00
CA ARG A 73 -0.86 -6.85 7.84
C ARG A 73 0.30 -6.03 7.27
N PRO A 74 1.54 -6.39 7.57
CA PRO A 74 2.69 -5.78 6.92
C PRO A 74 2.78 -6.23 5.46
N LEU A 75 3.38 -5.39 4.63
CA LEU A 75 3.64 -5.68 3.22
C LEU A 75 5.15 -5.62 2.96
N ALA A 76 5.63 -6.35 1.96
CA ALA A 76 7.03 -6.39 1.58
C ALA A 76 7.20 -6.13 0.09
N GLY A 77 8.22 -5.36 -0.26
CA GLY A 77 8.49 -4.97 -1.63
C GLY A 77 7.65 -3.79 -2.09
N PRO A 78 7.73 -3.47 -3.37
CA PRO A 78 6.93 -2.38 -3.94
C PRO A 78 5.44 -2.64 -3.78
N VAL A 79 4.66 -1.58 -3.56
CA VAL A 79 3.20 -1.64 -3.51
C VAL A 79 2.65 -0.78 -4.63
N VAL A 80 1.83 -1.38 -5.48
CA VAL A 80 1.19 -0.69 -6.61
C VAL A 80 -0.29 -0.49 -6.29
N PHE A 81 -0.78 0.72 -6.55
CA PHE A 81 -2.20 1.05 -6.43
C PHE A 81 -2.76 1.36 -7.81
N THR A 82 -3.88 0.75 -8.14
CA THR A 82 -4.60 0.98 -9.40
C THR A 82 -6.05 1.37 -9.12
N GLY A 83 -6.73 1.90 -10.12
CA GLY A 83 -8.17 1.93 -10.08
C GLY A 83 -8.74 0.52 -10.23
N TRP A 84 -9.94 0.33 -9.74
CA TRP A 84 -10.60 -0.96 -9.74
C TRP A 84 -12.07 -0.80 -10.02
N ASN A 85 -12.55 -1.53 -11.02
CA ASN A 85 -13.95 -1.57 -11.34
C ASN A 85 -14.48 -2.99 -11.16
N SER A 86 -15.42 -3.18 -10.27
CA SER A 86 -16.00 -4.49 -9.98
C SER A 86 -17.46 -4.58 -10.43
N ALA A 87 -17.91 -3.75 -11.35
CA ALA A 87 -19.26 -3.78 -11.87
C ALA A 87 -19.48 -5.00 -12.77
N GLY A 88 -20.64 -5.62 -12.64
CA GLY A 88 -21.02 -6.76 -13.48
C GLY A 88 -20.35 -8.07 -13.09
N CYS A 89 -20.07 -8.92 -14.08
CA CYS A 89 -19.58 -10.27 -13.89
C CYS A 89 -18.05 -10.37 -13.73
N GLY A 90 -17.32 -9.25 -13.73
CA GLY A 90 -15.89 -9.25 -13.68
C GLY A 90 -15.33 -8.11 -12.89
N SER A 91 -14.04 -8.20 -12.61
CA SER A 91 -13.27 -7.14 -12.00
C SER A 91 -12.28 -6.63 -13.03
N GLU A 92 -12.16 -5.32 -13.16
CA GLU A 92 -11.28 -4.69 -14.12
C GLU A 92 -10.36 -3.71 -13.43
N ILE A 93 -9.08 -3.74 -13.82
CA ILE A 93 -8.12 -2.70 -13.46
C ILE A 93 -8.39 -1.51 -14.36
N ARG A 94 -8.47 -0.34 -13.79
CA ARG A 94 -8.62 0.92 -14.52
C ARG A 94 -7.55 1.92 -14.10
N ASP A 95 -7.46 3.01 -14.83
CA ASP A 95 -6.60 4.12 -14.45
C ASP A 95 -7.04 4.72 -13.12
N LEU A 96 -6.08 5.21 -12.35
CA LEU A 96 -6.38 6.08 -11.23
C LEU A 96 -7.03 7.38 -11.74
N THR A 97 -8.04 7.83 -11.03
CA THR A 97 -8.63 9.14 -11.28
C THR A 97 -7.78 10.24 -10.63
N PRO A 98 -7.92 11.51 -11.03
CA PRO A 98 -7.26 12.62 -10.32
C PRO A 98 -7.59 12.63 -8.82
N SER A 99 -8.81 12.28 -8.44
CA SER A 99 -9.21 12.17 -7.03
C SER A 99 -8.48 11.05 -6.32
N ASP A 100 -8.32 9.88 -6.96
CA ASP A 100 -7.54 8.76 -6.41
C ASP A 100 -6.09 9.18 -6.16
N ILE A 101 -5.47 9.84 -7.14
CA ILE A 101 -4.09 10.32 -7.03
C ILE A 101 -3.95 11.32 -5.88
N GLN A 102 -4.89 12.23 -5.74
CA GLN A 102 -4.88 13.20 -4.64
C GLN A 102 -4.98 12.50 -3.28
N THR A 103 -5.86 11.52 -3.15
CA THR A 103 -6.01 10.73 -1.93
C THR A 103 -4.72 9.99 -1.59
N LEU A 104 -4.13 9.27 -2.55
CA LEU A 104 -2.90 8.52 -2.34
C LEU A 104 -1.72 9.43 -1.99
N THR A 105 -1.58 10.54 -2.72
CA THR A 105 -0.52 11.53 -2.45
C THR A 105 -0.63 12.09 -1.05
N GLY A 106 -1.84 12.44 -0.63
CA GLY A 106 -2.10 12.96 0.71
C GLY A 106 -1.79 11.96 1.80
N LEU A 107 -2.23 10.71 1.63
CA LEU A 107 -1.95 9.65 2.61
C LEU A 107 -0.47 9.37 2.74
N HIS A 108 0.25 9.25 1.62
CA HIS A 108 1.69 9.02 1.65
C HIS A 108 2.42 10.17 2.37
N ARG A 109 2.07 11.41 2.05
CA ARG A 109 2.66 12.59 2.69
C ARG A 109 2.39 12.59 4.20
N ASP A 110 1.16 12.32 4.60
CA ASP A 110 0.77 12.38 6.00
C ASP A 110 1.44 11.28 6.83
N PHE A 111 1.49 10.06 6.30
CA PHE A 111 2.19 8.97 6.97
C PHE A 111 3.70 9.18 7.00
N THR A 112 4.28 9.72 5.92
CA THR A 112 5.71 10.06 5.91
C THR A 112 6.03 11.06 7.03
N ALA A 113 5.21 12.08 7.20
CA ALA A 113 5.39 13.06 8.27
C ALA A 113 5.21 12.43 9.65
N ALA A 114 4.19 11.58 9.81
CA ALA A 114 3.91 10.92 11.10
C ALA A 114 5.04 9.97 11.54
N LEU A 115 5.71 9.32 10.58
CA LEU A 115 6.80 8.40 10.86
C LEU A 115 8.16 9.09 10.93
N ALA A 116 8.29 10.35 10.52
CA ALA A 116 9.54 11.09 10.59
C ALA A 116 10.02 11.16 12.04
N GLY A 117 11.27 10.73 12.29
CA GLY A 117 11.83 10.64 13.63
C GLY A 117 11.48 9.36 14.40
N THR A 118 10.51 8.58 13.95
CA THR A 118 10.19 7.28 14.54
C THR A 118 11.14 6.20 14.02
N TYR A 119 11.41 6.25 12.72
CA TYR A 119 12.31 5.32 12.06
C TYR A 119 13.51 6.12 11.54
N THR A 120 14.68 5.90 12.12
CA THR A 120 15.90 6.60 11.73
C THR A 120 16.97 5.59 11.33
N GLY A 121 17.52 5.75 10.13
CA GLY A 121 18.61 4.92 9.63
C GLY A 121 18.25 3.44 9.51
N ALA A 122 19.27 2.61 9.37
CA ALA A 122 19.11 1.17 9.19
C ALA A 122 18.60 0.46 10.45
N ALA A 123 18.71 1.09 11.61
CA ALA A 123 18.33 0.48 12.88
C ALA A 123 16.84 0.18 12.97
N TRP A 124 16.00 0.94 12.26
CA TRP A 124 14.57 0.69 12.27
C TRP A 124 14.19 -0.67 11.71
N TRP A 125 15.00 -1.21 10.82
CA TRP A 125 14.71 -2.52 10.22
C TRP A 125 14.68 -3.65 11.26
N ALA A 126 15.59 -3.62 12.21
CA ALA A 126 15.65 -4.63 13.26
C ALA A 126 14.40 -4.63 14.14
N ASP A 127 13.83 -3.45 14.38
CA ASP A 127 12.62 -3.29 15.19
C ASP A 127 11.34 -3.33 14.37
N THR A 128 11.44 -3.41 13.05
CA THR A 128 10.33 -3.18 12.14
C THR A 128 9.14 -4.08 12.40
N VAL A 129 9.37 -5.37 12.63
CA VAL A 129 8.27 -6.33 12.79
C VAL A 129 7.33 -5.90 13.92
N ARG A 130 7.89 -5.48 15.04
CA ARG A 130 7.09 -5.07 16.20
C ARG A 130 6.54 -3.66 16.03
N ARG A 131 7.37 -2.74 15.55
CA ARG A 131 6.96 -1.33 15.37
C ARG A 131 5.94 -1.16 14.26
N ASP A 132 6.06 -1.95 13.18
CA ASP A 132 5.05 -1.96 12.13
C ASP A 132 3.69 -2.36 12.69
N ALA A 133 3.65 -3.39 13.52
CA ALA A 133 2.40 -3.82 14.12
C ALA A 133 1.73 -2.69 14.88
N ASP A 134 2.49 -1.94 15.67
CA ASP A 134 1.95 -0.82 16.45
C ASP A 134 1.55 0.36 15.56
N ALA A 135 2.39 0.71 14.58
CA ALA A 135 2.12 1.79 13.64
C ALA A 135 0.88 1.50 12.77
N LEU A 136 0.79 0.27 12.26
CA LEU A 136 -0.35 -0.16 11.47
C LEU A 136 -1.64 -0.15 12.29
N ARG A 137 -1.57 -0.60 13.53
CA ARG A 137 -2.71 -0.60 14.44
C ARG A 137 -3.17 0.82 14.73
N ALA A 138 -2.25 1.74 14.99
CA ALA A 138 -2.57 3.13 15.23
C ALA A 138 -3.21 3.79 14.01
N ALA A 139 -2.71 3.52 12.81
CA ALA A 139 -3.26 4.06 11.57
C ALA A 139 -4.66 3.51 11.26
N ALA A 140 -4.92 2.25 11.60
CA ALA A 140 -6.21 1.60 11.38
C ALA A 140 -7.25 1.97 12.45
N ALA A 141 -6.83 2.32 13.65
CA ALA A 141 -7.72 2.56 14.79
C ALA A 141 -8.85 3.59 14.50
N PRO A 142 -8.61 4.76 13.86
CA PRO A 142 -9.68 5.69 13.56
C PRO A 142 -10.76 5.08 12.64
N THR A 143 -10.33 4.31 11.64
CA THR A 143 -11.25 3.62 10.72
C THR A 143 -12.05 2.55 11.43
N LEU A 144 -11.38 1.73 12.25
CA LEU A 144 -12.04 0.69 13.06
C LEU A 144 -13.01 1.29 14.06
N THR A 145 -12.65 2.41 14.69
CA THR A 145 -13.53 3.10 15.65
C THR A 145 -14.80 3.60 14.97
N VAL A 146 -14.70 4.18 13.78
CA VAL A 146 -15.85 4.63 13.01
C VAL A 146 -16.77 3.44 12.65
N LEU A 147 -16.20 2.35 12.18
CA LEU A 147 -16.94 1.14 11.83
C LEU A 147 -17.51 0.45 13.08
N GLY A 148 -16.77 0.41 14.16
CA GLY A 148 -17.19 -0.20 15.40
C GLY A 148 -18.26 0.58 16.15
N GLY A 149 -18.40 1.87 15.87
CA GLY A 149 -19.42 2.75 16.45
C GLY A 149 -20.82 2.55 15.84
N ILE A 150 -20.88 1.76 14.81
CA ILE A 150 -22.14 1.43 14.14
C ILE A 150 -22.78 0.22 14.84
#